data_90f01a7f27050aade759d59260b06959
#
_entry.id   90f01a7f27050aade759d59260b06959
#
_cell.length_a   1.000
_cell.length_b   1.000
_cell.length_c   1.000
_cell.angle_alpha   90.00
_cell.angle_beta   90.00
_cell.angle_gamma   90.00
#
_symmetry.space_group_name_H-M   'P 1'
#
loop_
_entity.id
_entity.type
_entity.pdbx_description
1 polymer ?
#
loop_
_entity_poly.entity_id
_entity_poly.type
_entity_poly.pdbx_seq_one_letter_code
_entity_poly.pdbx_strand_id
1 'polypeptide(L)'
;METKDNEVNGATSVMGLETEYGVFVTGLGEGQLQPDPISLSEAVVQAVEAPGTRWDYADEHPLVDARGTVLARQVANPDLLTDMVRQANRLLGNGGRSYVDHAHPEWSGPEVVTAREALVWDRAGDLIHTEAACRAGESTGLSIHLVKNTTDNKGRSYGCHENHLVPRSLPFARIVEQFPSCLASRVVVVSAGRVGLGQRGERPGFQT
;
A
#
# COMPACT_ATOMS: atom_id res chain seq x y z
N MET A 1 11.50 29.51 -7.59
CA MET A 1 12.48 29.12 -6.56
C MET A 1 12.77 27.65 -6.82
N GLU A 2 13.80 27.41 -7.66
CA GLU A 2 14.20 26.06 -8.05
C GLU A 2 14.84 25.39 -6.85
N THR A 3 14.27 24.27 -6.44
CA THR A 3 14.82 23.44 -5.37
C THR A 3 16.03 22.67 -5.91
N LYS A 4 17.22 23.14 -5.59
CA LYS A 4 18.50 22.48 -5.89
C LYS A 4 18.85 21.33 -4.93
N ASP A 5 17.90 20.75 -4.20
CA ASP A 5 18.19 20.03 -2.97
C ASP A 5 18.10 18.49 -3.05
N ASN A 6 18.04 17.89 -4.27
CA ASN A 6 17.91 16.43 -4.36
C ASN A 6 19.13 15.69 -4.94
N GLU A 7 20.28 16.32 -5.04
CA GLU A 7 21.51 15.63 -5.42
C GLU A 7 22.37 15.27 -4.20
N VAL A 8 22.18 14.08 -3.68
CA VAL A 8 23.17 13.48 -2.78
C VAL A 8 24.22 12.81 -3.65
N ASN A 9 25.40 13.41 -3.78
CA ASN A 9 26.54 12.92 -4.58
C ASN A 9 26.23 12.66 -6.07
N GLY A 10 25.39 13.50 -6.72
CA GLY A 10 25.07 13.35 -8.14
C GLY A 10 24.10 12.22 -8.49
N ALA A 11 23.52 11.54 -7.50
CA ALA A 11 22.48 10.55 -7.73
C ALA A 11 21.10 11.18 -7.49
N THR A 12 20.20 11.05 -8.45
CA THR A 12 18.80 11.43 -8.28
C THR A 12 18.16 10.50 -7.25
N SER A 13 17.57 11.07 -6.19
CA SER A 13 16.80 10.28 -5.23
C SER A 13 15.48 9.89 -5.86
N VAL A 14 15.23 8.60 -6.03
CA VAL A 14 13.96 8.05 -6.50
C VAL A 14 13.23 7.46 -5.32
N MET A 15 11.94 7.73 -5.22
CA MET A 15 11.07 7.16 -4.18
C MET A 15 9.72 6.74 -4.77
N GLY A 16 9.08 5.76 -4.12
CA GLY A 16 7.71 5.35 -4.39
C GLY A 16 6.93 5.24 -3.09
N LEU A 17 5.63 5.45 -3.17
CA LEU A 17 4.70 5.32 -2.04
C LEU A 17 3.65 4.28 -2.36
N GLU A 18 3.32 3.46 -1.38
CA GLU A 18 2.21 2.52 -1.39
C GLU A 18 1.29 2.82 -0.23
N THR A 19 -0.01 2.76 -0.47
CA THR A 19 -1.02 3.05 0.56
C THR A 19 -2.09 1.96 0.54
N GLU A 20 -2.26 1.30 1.66
CA GLU A 20 -3.35 0.37 1.91
C GLU A 20 -4.56 1.12 2.48
N TYR A 21 -5.75 0.77 2.01
CA TYR A 21 -7.02 1.32 2.52
C TYR A 21 -7.79 0.25 3.28
N GLY A 22 -8.28 0.59 4.46
CA GLY A 22 -9.33 -0.20 5.10
C GLY A 22 -10.63 -0.08 4.33
N VAL A 23 -11.38 -1.16 4.19
CA VAL A 23 -12.65 -1.20 3.46
C VAL A 23 -13.77 -1.72 4.35
N PHE A 24 -14.93 -1.08 4.31
CA PHE A 24 -16.12 -1.51 5.04
C PHE A 24 -17.40 -0.98 4.39
N VAL A 25 -18.54 -1.53 4.81
CA VAL A 25 -19.87 -1.15 4.31
C VAL A 25 -20.68 -0.54 5.43
N THR A 26 -21.47 0.49 5.10
CA THR A 26 -22.48 1.06 6.00
C THR A 26 -23.89 0.79 5.48
N GLY A 27 -24.91 1.07 6.32
CA GLY A 27 -26.31 0.89 5.96
C GLY A 27 -26.79 -0.57 5.99
N LEU A 28 -26.03 -1.46 6.59
CA LEU A 28 -26.44 -2.85 6.81
C LEU A 28 -27.58 -2.91 7.81
N GLY A 29 -28.54 -3.81 7.58
CA GLY A 29 -29.65 -4.08 8.49
C GLY A 29 -29.19 -4.71 9.81
N GLU A 30 -30.04 -4.65 10.82
CA GLU A 30 -29.76 -5.26 12.12
C GLU A 30 -29.47 -6.77 11.97
N GLY A 31 -28.33 -7.20 12.53
CA GLY A 31 -27.87 -8.60 12.45
C GLY A 31 -27.15 -8.97 11.16
N GLN A 32 -27.05 -8.10 10.18
CA GLN A 32 -26.23 -8.33 8.99
C GLN A 32 -24.75 -8.20 9.30
N LEU A 33 -23.96 -9.14 8.81
CA LEU A 33 -22.51 -9.12 8.92
C LEU A 33 -21.88 -8.27 7.80
N GLN A 34 -20.73 -7.70 8.07
CA GLN A 34 -19.90 -7.10 7.03
C GLN A 34 -19.59 -8.15 5.96
N PRO A 35 -19.67 -7.79 4.67
CA PRO A 35 -19.16 -8.65 3.61
C PRO A 35 -17.67 -8.99 3.82
N ASP A 36 -17.23 -10.05 3.19
CA ASP A 36 -15.81 -10.44 3.21
C ASP A 36 -14.91 -9.30 2.71
N PRO A 37 -13.91 -8.88 3.50
CA PRO A 37 -13.06 -7.75 3.13
C PRO A 37 -12.27 -7.97 1.84
N ILE A 38 -11.89 -9.21 1.52
CA ILE A 38 -11.18 -9.53 0.27
C ILE A 38 -12.10 -9.28 -0.91
N SER A 39 -13.34 -9.77 -0.85
CA SER A 39 -14.35 -9.56 -1.90
C SER A 39 -14.70 -8.09 -2.09
N LEU A 40 -14.77 -7.30 -1.01
CA LEU A 40 -14.97 -5.85 -1.10
C LEU A 40 -13.77 -5.16 -1.76
N SER A 41 -12.55 -5.55 -1.38
CA SER A 41 -11.32 -5.00 -1.95
C SER A 41 -11.20 -5.33 -3.44
N GLU A 42 -11.52 -6.56 -3.82
CA GLU A 42 -11.58 -6.97 -5.23
C GLU A 42 -12.60 -6.13 -6.02
N ALA A 43 -13.79 -5.92 -5.47
CA ALA A 43 -14.81 -5.09 -6.13
C ALA A 43 -14.33 -3.64 -6.34
N VAL A 44 -13.67 -3.04 -5.35
CA VAL A 44 -13.09 -1.70 -5.46
C VAL A 44 -11.99 -1.67 -6.52
N VAL A 45 -11.02 -2.58 -6.47
CA VAL A 45 -9.91 -2.61 -7.42
C VAL A 45 -10.39 -2.89 -8.84
N GLN A 46 -11.37 -3.78 -9.02
CA GLN A 46 -11.96 -4.05 -10.34
C GLN A 46 -12.69 -2.83 -10.93
N ALA A 47 -13.23 -1.96 -10.07
CA ALA A 47 -13.89 -0.73 -10.48
C ALA A 47 -12.92 0.43 -10.80
N VAL A 48 -11.62 0.26 -10.59
CA VAL A 48 -10.61 1.24 -11.03
C VAL A 48 -10.56 1.27 -12.55
N GLU A 49 -10.73 2.45 -13.13
CA GLU A 49 -10.56 2.66 -14.56
C GLU A 49 -9.08 2.56 -14.93
N ALA A 50 -8.75 1.59 -15.76
CA ALA A 50 -7.40 1.38 -16.26
C ALA A 50 -7.43 1.11 -17.77
N PRO A 51 -6.49 1.65 -18.54
CA PRO A 51 -6.41 1.39 -19.97
C PRO A 51 -5.97 -0.06 -20.16
N GLY A 52 -6.86 -0.98 -20.36
CA GLY A 52 -6.70 -2.35 -20.85
C GLY A 52 -5.35 -3.09 -20.69
N THR A 53 -4.37 -2.47 -20.05
CA THR A 53 -3.06 -3.05 -19.77
C THR A 53 -3.23 -4.14 -18.73
N ARG A 54 -2.87 -5.36 -19.12
CA ARG A 54 -2.89 -6.51 -18.21
C ARG A 54 -1.48 -6.73 -17.66
N TRP A 55 -1.40 -7.03 -16.40
CA TRP A 55 -0.17 -7.57 -15.84
C TRP A 55 -0.01 -9.02 -16.32
N ASP A 56 1.13 -9.31 -16.94
CA ASP A 56 1.46 -10.67 -17.34
C ASP A 56 2.34 -11.32 -16.29
N TYR A 57 1.81 -12.29 -15.59
CA TYR A 57 2.52 -13.05 -14.57
C TYR A 57 3.31 -14.24 -15.13
N ALA A 58 3.26 -14.48 -16.45
CA ALA A 58 3.86 -15.68 -17.05
C ALA A 58 5.37 -15.76 -16.83
N ASP A 59 6.04 -14.62 -16.81
CA ASP A 59 7.49 -14.52 -16.60
C ASP A 59 7.88 -14.23 -15.14
N GLU A 60 6.92 -14.14 -14.21
CA GLU A 60 7.23 -13.91 -12.82
C GLU A 60 7.66 -15.20 -12.12
N HIS A 61 8.74 -15.10 -11.39
CA HIS A 61 9.27 -16.17 -10.56
C HIS A 61 9.20 -15.79 -9.08
N PRO A 62 8.08 -16.01 -8.39
CA PRO A 62 7.87 -15.55 -7.01
C PRO A 62 8.86 -16.12 -6.01
N LEU A 63 9.62 -17.15 -6.38
CA LEU A 63 10.66 -17.75 -5.55
C LEU A 63 12.07 -17.22 -5.84
N VAL A 64 12.21 -16.27 -6.76
CA VAL A 64 13.50 -15.69 -7.14
C VAL A 64 13.58 -14.28 -6.58
N ASP A 65 14.57 -14.03 -5.73
CA ASP A 65 14.81 -12.66 -5.25
C ASP A 65 15.46 -11.78 -6.32
N ALA A 66 15.51 -10.46 -6.08
CA ALA A 66 16.10 -9.48 -7.00
C ALA A 66 17.59 -9.74 -7.34
N ARG A 67 18.25 -10.62 -6.62
CA ARG A 67 19.65 -11.05 -6.86
C ARG A 67 19.73 -12.34 -7.64
N GLY A 68 18.59 -12.94 -7.99
CA GLY A 68 18.53 -14.22 -8.70
C GLY A 68 18.69 -15.44 -7.80
N THR A 69 18.62 -15.27 -6.46
CA THR A 69 18.66 -16.40 -5.53
C THR A 69 17.30 -17.07 -5.47
N VAL A 70 17.26 -18.38 -5.67
CA VAL A 70 16.03 -19.16 -5.59
C VAL A 70 15.74 -19.51 -4.13
N LEU A 71 14.62 -19.07 -3.61
CA LEU A 71 14.14 -19.43 -2.27
C LEU A 71 13.56 -20.85 -2.27
N ALA A 72 13.86 -21.61 -1.22
CA ALA A 72 13.21 -22.90 -1.05
C ALA A 72 11.70 -22.69 -0.80
N ARG A 73 10.85 -23.49 -1.48
CA ARG A 73 9.39 -23.37 -1.41
C ARG A 73 8.84 -23.42 0.03
N GLN A 74 9.53 -24.12 0.93
CA GLN A 74 9.16 -24.22 2.35
C GLN A 74 9.41 -22.93 3.14
N VAL A 75 10.21 -22.03 2.61
CA VAL A 75 10.56 -20.74 3.23
C VAL A 75 9.76 -19.59 2.60
N ALA A 76 9.17 -19.85 1.43
CA ALA A 76 8.36 -18.85 0.75
C ALA A 76 7.04 -18.63 1.51
N ASN A 77 6.62 -17.36 1.59
CA ASN A 77 5.29 -17.04 2.10
C ASN A 77 4.24 -17.81 1.28
N PRO A 78 3.34 -18.60 1.90
CA PRO A 78 2.28 -19.29 1.20
C PRO A 78 1.44 -18.37 0.30
N ASP A 79 1.25 -17.12 0.70
CA ASP A 79 0.49 -16.12 -0.06
C ASP A 79 1.15 -15.76 -1.40
N LEU A 80 2.47 -15.91 -1.52
CA LEU A 80 3.20 -15.76 -2.78
C LEU A 80 3.04 -16.95 -3.72
N LEU A 81 2.54 -18.08 -3.22
CA LEU A 81 2.41 -19.33 -3.98
C LEU A 81 0.96 -19.61 -4.40
N THR A 82 0.00 -18.93 -3.78
CA THR A 82 -1.42 -19.09 -4.04
C THR A 82 -2.00 -17.82 -4.66
N ASP A 83 -2.48 -17.96 -5.89
CA ASP A 83 -3.46 -17.07 -6.50
C ASP A 83 -3.09 -15.60 -6.74
N MET A 84 -1.85 -15.28 -7.10
CA MET A 84 -1.54 -14.00 -7.74
C MET A 84 -2.46 -13.73 -8.98
N VAL A 85 -3.01 -14.79 -9.57
CA VAL A 85 -3.90 -14.71 -10.73
C VAL A 85 -5.33 -14.28 -10.35
N ARG A 86 -5.75 -14.47 -9.10
CA ARG A 86 -7.12 -14.15 -8.64
C ARG A 86 -7.24 -12.78 -8.01
N GLN A 87 -6.16 -12.21 -7.54
CA GLN A 87 -6.21 -10.88 -6.94
C GLN A 87 -6.48 -9.84 -8.01
N ALA A 88 -7.48 -9.01 -7.78
CA ALA A 88 -7.75 -7.88 -8.65
C ALA A 88 -6.51 -7.01 -8.74
N ASN A 89 -6.12 -6.65 -9.98
CA ASN A 89 -4.92 -5.89 -10.25
C ASN A 89 -5.16 -5.00 -11.47
N ARG A 90 -4.92 -3.71 -11.31
CA ARG A 90 -5.10 -2.69 -12.34
C ARG A 90 -3.83 -1.87 -12.49
N LEU A 91 -3.23 -1.95 -13.66
CA LEU A 91 -2.10 -1.11 -14.03
C LEU A 91 -2.61 0.12 -14.78
N LEU A 92 -2.29 1.30 -14.27
CA LEU A 92 -2.76 2.56 -14.84
C LEU A 92 -1.74 3.11 -15.85
N GLY A 93 -2.23 3.93 -16.79
CA GLY A 93 -1.39 4.53 -17.84
C GLY A 93 -0.32 5.50 -17.34
N ASN A 94 -0.39 5.92 -16.08
CA ASN A 94 0.60 6.76 -15.42
C ASN A 94 1.74 5.97 -14.73
N GLY A 95 1.69 4.63 -14.80
CA GLY A 95 2.63 3.75 -14.10
C GLY A 95 2.20 3.37 -12.68
N GLY A 96 1.12 3.94 -12.17
CA GLY A 96 0.55 3.53 -10.89
C GLY A 96 -0.18 2.20 -10.98
N ARG A 97 -0.34 1.54 -9.85
CA ARG A 97 -0.98 0.23 -9.75
C ARG A 97 -2.00 0.24 -8.61
N SER A 98 -3.18 -0.32 -8.88
CA SER A 98 -4.16 -0.65 -7.85
C SER A 98 -4.36 -2.16 -7.80
N TYR A 99 -4.25 -2.74 -6.62
CA TYR A 99 -4.32 -4.18 -6.43
C TYR A 99 -4.87 -4.51 -5.04
N VAL A 100 -5.12 -5.79 -4.80
CA VAL A 100 -5.48 -6.26 -3.46
C VAL A 100 -4.22 -6.80 -2.79
N ASP A 101 -3.85 -6.20 -1.65
CA ASP A 101 -2.87 -6.78 -0.75
C ASP A 101 -3.57 -7.27 0.53
N HIS A 102 -3.42 -8.58 0.81
CA HIS A 102 -4.14 -9.27 1.87
C HIS A 102 -5.66 -9.08 1.75
N ALA A 103 -6.23 -8.13 2.44
CA ALA A 103 -7.67 -7.83 2.41
C ALA A 103 -7.93 -6.32 2.22
N HIS A 104 -6.95 -5.59 1.67
CA HIS A 104 -7.02 -4.15 1.49
C HIS A 104 -6.86 -3.77 0.02
N PRO A 105 -7.66 -2.82 -0.50
CA PRO A 105 -7.30 -2.16 -1.74
C PRO A 105 -6.01 -1.38 -1.49
N GLU A 106 -5.02 -1.56 -2.35
CA GLU A 106 -3.74 -0.87 -2.24
C GLU A 106 -3.45 -0.05 -3.48
N TRP A 107 -2.93 1.14 -3.27
CA TRP A 107 -2.40 2.03 -4.27
C TRP A 107 -0.88 2.05 -4.21
N SER A 108 -0.24 1.65 -5.30
CA SER A 108 1.19 1.85 -5.52
C SER A 108 1.36 2.96 -6.56
N GLY A 109 1.85 4.11 -6.10
CA GLY A 109 2.07 5.27 -6.95
C GLY A 109 3.27 5.07 -7.87
N PRO A 110 3.36 5.83 -8.99
CA PRO A 110 4.56 5.86 -9.81
C PRO A 110 5.78 6.32 -9.00
N GLU A 111 6.96 5.87 -9.39
CA GLU A 111 8.20 6.38 -8.83
C GLU A 111 8.39 7.84 -9.18
N VAL A 112 8.89 8.61 -8.21
CA VAL A 112 9.07 10.05 -8.29
C VAL A 112 10.43 10.48 -7.78
N VAL A 113 10.82 11.70 -8.10
CA VAL A 113 12.13 12.28 -7.70
C VAL A 113 11.99 13.45 -6.73
N THR A 114 10.77 13.89 -6.45
CA THR A 114 10.51 14.98 -5.52
C THR A 114 9.41 14.63 -4.51
N ALA A 115 9.51 15.18 -3.30
CA ALA A 115 8.46 15.03 -2.29
C ALA A 115 7.11 15.64 -2.74
N ARG A 116 7.14 16.67 -3.59
CA ARG A 116 5.92 17.27 -4.15
C ARG A 116 5.20 16.29 -5.09
N GLU A 117 5.92 15.61 -5.96
CA GLU A 117 5.35 14.58 -6.83
C GLU A 117 4.78 13.42 -6.01
N ALA A 118 5.52 12.97 -4.98
CA ALA A 118 5.03 11.94 -4.06
C ALA A 118 3.68 12.33 -3.45
N LEU A 119 3.55 13.56 -2.94
CA LEU A 119 2.29 14.07 -2.41
C LEU A 119 1.18 14.10 -3.47
N VAL A 120 1.48 14.52 -4.70
CA VAL A 120 0.50 14.58 -5.79
C VAL A 120 -0.02 13.18 -6.13
N TRP A 121 0.86 12.20 -6.23
CA TRP A 121 0.47 10.84 -6.55
C TRP A 121 -0.23 10.11 -5.40
N ASP A 122 0.11 10.39 -4.13
CA ASP A 122 -0.66 9.89 -2.99
C ASP A 122 -2.10 10.42 -3.02
N ARG A 123 -2.27 11.73 -3.28
CA ARG A 123 -3.60 12.33 -3.43
C ARG A 123 -4.36 11.84 -4.65
N ALA A 124 -3.68 11.58 -5.75
CA ALA A 124 -4.30 10.97 -6.93
C ALA A 124 -4.82 9.55 -6.61
N GLY A 125 -4.06 8.78 -5.86
CA GLY A 125 -4.50 7.47 -5.35
C GLY A 125 -5.78 7.55 -4.51
N ASP A 126 -5.87 8.52 -3.60
CA ASP A 126 -7.09 8.76 -2.81
C ASP A 126 -8.31 9.03 -3.70
N LEU A 127 -8.16 9.85 -4.73
CA LEU A 127 -9.25 10.17 -5.65
C LEU A 127 -9.66 8.95 -6.49
N ILE A 128 -8.69 8.26 -7.07
CA ILE A 128 -8.92 7.05 -7.88
C ILE A 128 -9.68 5.99 -7.08
N HIS A 129 -9.25 5.73 -5.84
CA HIS A 129 -9.89 4.71 -5.01
C HIS A 129 -11.26 5.17 -4.48
N THR A 130 -11.45 6.46 -4.19
CA THR A 130 -12.75 7.00 -3.81
C THR A 130 -13.77 6.83 -4.94
N GLU A 131 -13.41 7.17 -6.16
CA GLU A 131 -14.27 6.98 -7.33
C GLU A 131 -14.54 5.49 -7.60
N ALA A 132 -13.53 4.65 -7.45
CA ALA A 132 -13.67 3.21 -7.60
C ALA A 132 -14.62 2.62 -6.56
N ALA A 133 -14.53 3.06 -5.29
CA ALA A 133 -15.45 2.63 -4.24
C ALA A 133 -16.91 3.06 -4.54
N CYS A 134 -17.13 4.26 -5.08
CA CYS A 134 -18.45 4.69 -5.53
C CYS A 134 -19.00 3.78 -6.64
N ARG A 135 -18.21 3.52 -7.69
CA ARG A 135 -18.61 2.63 -8.80
C ARG A 135 -18.85 1.18 -8.32
N ALA A 136 -18.01 0.67 -7.44
CA ALA A 136 -18.21 -0.63 -6.83
C ALA A 136 -19.50 -0.68 -6.00
N GLY A 137 -19.80 0.41 -5.27
CA GLY A 137 -21.04 0.57 -4.54
C GLY A 137 -22.27 0.55 -5.43
N GLU A 138 -22.24 1.28 -6.54
CA GLU A 138 -23.32 1.28 -7.53
C GLU A 138 -23.55 -0.11 -8.13
N SER A 139 -22.50 -0.85 -8.45
CA SER A 139 -22.60 -2.18 -9.06
C SER A 139 -23.05 -3.27 -8.08
N THR A 140 -22.73 -3.15 -6.80
CA THR A 140 -23.07 -4.13 -5.76
C THR A 140 -24.32 -3.79 -4.95
N GLY A 141 -24.79 -2.54 -5.05
CA GLY A 141 -25.86 -2.02 -4.19
C GLY A 141 -25.43 -1.78 -2.75
N LEU A 142 -24.14 -1.69 -2.47
CA LEU A 142 -23.57 -1.50 -1.15
C LEU A 142 -23.01 -0.07 -0.97
N SER A 143 -23.08 0.46 0.25
CA SER A 143 -22.42 1.73 0.59
C SER A 143 -20.98 1.44 1.07
N ILE A 144 -20.04 1.42 0.12
CA ILE A 144 -18.63 1.06 0.37
C ILE A 144 -17.83 2.31 0.79
N HIS A 145 -17.07 2.18 1.86
CA HIS A 145 -16.21 3.24 2.40
C HIS A 145 -14.76 2.77 2.51
N LEU A 146 -13.86 3.70 2.23
CA LEU A 146 -12.42 3.51 2.39
C LEU A 146 -11.87 4.43 3.48
N VAL A 147 -10.90 3.94 4.24
CA VAL A 147 -10.24 4.69 5.31
C VAL A 147 -8.74 4.49 5.28
N LYS A 148 -7.99 5.54 5.63
CA LYS A 148 -6.53 5.54 5.83
C LYS A 148 -6.25 5.71 7.32
N ASN A 149 -6.40 4.68 8.13
CA ASN A 149 -6.27 4.76 9.58
C ASN A 149 -5.29 3.76 10.18
N THR A 150 -4.55 3.05 9.36
CA THR A 150 -3.45 2.13 9.72
C THR A 150 -3.79 0.98 10.69
N THR A 151 -5.04 0.84 11.11
CA THR A 151 -5.47 -0.26 12.01
C THR A 151 -6.95 -0.60 11.84
N ASP A 152 -7.27 -1.87 11.95
CA ASP A 152 -8.64 -2.40 11.94
C ASP A 152 -9.30 -2.40 13.34
N ASN A 153 -8.68 -1.81 14.35
CA ASN A 153 -9.09 -1.83 15.76
C ASN A 153 -9.17 -3.23 16.40
N LYS A 154 -8.74 -4.28 15.71
CA LYS A 154 -8.72 -5.68 16.17
C LYS A 154 -7.29 -6.22 16.31
N GLY A 155 -6.29 -5.33 16.25
CA GLY A 155 -4.89 -5.68 16.40
C GLY A 155 -4.14 -5.89 15.08
N ARG A 156 -4.81 -5.83 13.92
CA ARG A 156 -4.14 -5.81 12.62
C ARG A 156 -3.81 -4.38 12.23
N SER A 157 -2.68 -4.19 11.60
CA SER A 157 -2.30 -2.93 10.99
C SER A 157 -2.16 -3.10 9.48
N TYR A 158 -2.47 -2.07 8.77
CA TYR A 158 -2.17 -1.86 7.37
C TYR A 158 -1.56 -0.46 7.23
N GLY A 159 -0.84 -0.20 6.19
CA GLY A 159 0.03 0.95 6.25
C GLY A 159 0.25 1.70 4.96
N CYS A 160 1.28 2.51 5.04
CA CYS A 160 1.87 3.20 3.93
C CYS A 160 3.34 2.78 3.86
N HIS A 161 3.76 2.23 2.74
CA HIS A 161 5.15 1.89 2.48
C HIS A 161 5.86 3.05 1.78
N GLU A 162 7.10 3.26 2.16
CA GLU A 162 7.99 4.20 1.49
C GLU A 162 9.19 3.44 0.94
N ASN A 163 9.33 3.44 -0.37
CA ASN A 163 10.43 2.80 -1.07
C ASN A 163 11.42 3.86 -1.52
N HIS A 164 12.66 3.77 -1.08
CA HIS A 164 13.73 4.71 -1.42
C HIS A 164 14.85 4.02 -2.15
N LEU A 165 15.17 4.48 -3.36
CA LEU A 165 16.35 4.02 -4.07
C LEU A 165 17.59 4.64 -3.44
N VAL A 166 18.52 3.78 -3.03
CA VAL A 166 19.81 4.20 -2.46
C VAL A 166 20.97 3.67 -3.31
N PRO A 167 22.08 4.44 -3.43
CA PRO A 167 23.26 3.97 -4.14
C PRO A 167 23.81 2.67 -3.53
N ARG A 168 24.22 1.72 -4.37
CA ARG A 168 24.86 0.46 -3.89
C ARG A 168 26.16 0.70 -3.13
N SER A 169 26.79 1.84 -3.35
CA SER A 169 28.00 2.26 -2.61
C SER A 169 27.72 2.71 -1.19
N LEU A 170 26.45 2.97 -0.82
CA LEU A 170 26.08 3.35 0.55
C LEU A 170 26.17 2.08 1.46
N PRO A 171 27.07 2.09 2.46
CA PRO A 171 27.16 0.96 3.37
C PRO A 171 25.86 0.79 4.17
N PHE A 172 25.34 -0.44 4.24
CA PHE A 172 24.11 -0.74 4.97
C PHE A 172 24.16 -0.31 6.44
N ALA A 173 25.35 -0.40 7.07
CA ALA A 173 25.56 0.07 8.43
C ALA A 173 25.20 1.55 8.62
N ARG A 174 25.40 2.40 7.61
CA ARG A 174 25.03 3.82 7.67
C ARG A 174 23.52 4.01 7.64
N ILE A 175 22.80 3.17 6.90
CA ILE A 175 21.34 3.19 6.89
C ILE A 175 20.82 2.79 8.28
N VAL A 176 21.34 1.72 8.86
CA VAL A 176 20.97 1.25 10.20
C VAL A 176 21.29 2.27 11.29
N GLU A 177 22.38 3.01 11.15
CA GLU A 177 22.80 4.02 12.13
C GLU A 177 21.91 5.28 12.11
N GLN A 178 21.46 5.70 10.93
CA GLN A 178 20.80 7.00 10.75
C GLN A 178 19.27 6.90 10.56
N PHE A 179 18.80 5.96 9.77
CA PHE A 179 17.41 5.89 9.35
C PHE A 179 16.42 5.57 10.48
N PRO A 180 16.70 4.64 11.42
CA PRO A 180 15.80 4.37 12.55
C PRO A 180 15.52 5.59 13.42
N SER A 181 16.49 6.46 13.62
CA SER A 181 16.31 7.70 14.39
C SER A 181 15.35 8.66 13.69
N CYS A 182 15.43 8.76 12.36
CA CYS A 182 14.49 9.55 11.56
C CYS A 182 13.07 8.95 11.63
N LEU A 183 12.94 7.63 11.48
CA LEU A 183 11.64 6.94 11.56
C LEU A 183 10.99 7.10 12.93
N ALA A 184 11.75 6.96 14.01
CA ALA A 184 11.24 7.11 15.37
C ALA A 184 10.80 8.55 15.67
N SER A 185 11.57 9.56 15.25
CA SER A 185 11.24 10.96 15.51
C SER A 185 10.06 11.47 14.67
N ARG A 186 9.91 11.03 13.43
CA ARG A 186 8.81 11.49 12.56
C ARG A 186 7.43 11.05 13.06
N VAL A 187 7.33 9.94 13.80
CA VAL A 187 6.06 9.48 14.39
C VAL A 187 5.45 10.57 15.28
N VAL A 188 6.29 11.30 16.02
CA VAL A 188 5.84 12.39 16.90
C VAL A 188 5.42 13.64 16.13
N VAL A 189 6.03 13.88 14.95
CA VAL A 189 5.88 15.14 14.21
C VAL A 189 4.79 15.07 13.14
N VAL A 190 4.69 13.96 12.41
CA VAL A 190 3.85 13.87 11.20
C VAL A 190 2.97 12.63 11.16
N SER A 191 3.05 11.73 12.13
CA SER A 191 2.21 10.52 12.16
C SER A 191 0.81 10.83 12.69
N ALA A 192 -0.18 10.12 12.18
CA ALA A 192 -1.54 10.13 12.74
C ALA A 192 -1.64 9.37 14.07
N GLY A 193 -0.59 8.66 14.47
CA GLY A 193 -0.62 7.73 15.60
C GLY A 193 -1.48 6.50 15.30
N ARG A 194 -1.71 5.72 16.34
CA ARG A 194 -2.54 4.52 16.26
C ARG A 194 -3.51 4.50 17.44
N VAL A 195 -4.78 4.22 17.17
CA VAL A 195 -5.82 4.09 18.19
C VAL A 195 -6.43 2.70 18.11
N GLY A 196 -6.59 2.03 19.23
CA GLY A 196 -7.23 0.73 19.30
C GLY A 196 -6.40 -0.31 20.05
N LEU A 197 -6.68 -1.59 19.78
CA LEU A 197 -5.92 -2.71 20.34
C LEU A 197 -4.56 -2.82 19.64
N GLY A 198 -3.51 -3.04 20.41
CA GLY A 198 -2.20 -3.36 19.88
C GLY A 198 -2.15 -4.77 19.28
N GLN A 199 -1.20 -5.02 18.38
CA GLN A 199 -0.99 -6.33 17.73
C GLN A 199 -0.67 -7.46 18.72
N ARG A 200 -0.16 -7.13 19.89
CA ARG A 200 0.21 -8.07 20.95
C ARG A 200 -0.79 -8.10 22.11
N GLY A 201 -2.00 -7.54 21.91
CA GLY A 201 -3.01 -7.46 22.96
C GLY A 201 -2.76 -6.37 24.00
N GLU A 202 -2.00 -5.32 23.65
CA GLU A 202 -1.83 -4.14 24.48
C GLU A 202 -3.19 -3.49 24.76
N ARG A 203 -3.26 -2.74 25.87
CA ARG A 203 -4.51 -2.07 26.27
C ARG A 203 -5.00 -1.14 25.17
N PRO A 204 -6.33 -1.11 24.92
CA PRO A 204 -6.92 -0.17 23.97
C PRO A 204 -6.55 1.26 24.35
N GLY A 205 -6.18 2.08 23.36
CA GLY A 205 -5.83 3.46 23.59
C GLY A 205 -5.06 4.06 22.42
N PHE A 206 -4.61 5.28 22.63
CA PHE A 206 -3.71 5.96 21.70
C PHE A 206 -2.29 5.39 21.88
N GLN A 207 -1.71 4.96 20.78
CA GLN A 207 -0.35 4.40 20.72
C GLN A 207 0.50 5.26 19.78
N THR A 208 1.69 5.55 20.18
CA THR A 208 2.69 6.31 19.42
C THR A 208 3.74 5.36 18.83
#